data_8be0065ab5085e28c1c9deec5393573d
#
_entry.id   8be0065ab5085e28c1c9deec5393573d
#
_cell.length_a   1.000
_cell.length_b   1.000
_cell.length_c   1.000
_cell.angle_alpha   90.00
_cell.angle_beta   90.00
_cell.angle_gamma   90.00
#
_symmetry.space_group_name_H-M   'P 1'
#
loop_
_entity.id
_entity.type
_entity.pdbx_description
1 polymer ?
#
loop_
_entity_poly.entity_id
_entity_poly.type
_entity_poly.pdbx_seq_one_letter_code
_entity_poly.pdbx_strand_id
1 'polypeptide(L)'
;MTELLYQTDAYLREFDAIVTSVNDDENGILLDRTAFYPGGGGQPNDVGTFIIDGQEVTVTKVKRGNLHIIEGDLPVVGTQVKGVLDWDRRYKLMRTHTAMHILCGVVWRDYEASVTGGNMDILSGRMDFEFERMQKELVQEIEDKINIEVAAERDLNVAILPREEAFQIPDLIRTKINLL
;
A
#
# COMPACT_ATOMS: atom_id res chain seq x y z
N MET A 1 -14.23 -12.59 -9.67
CA MET A 1 -13.54 -11.34 -9.23
C MET A 1 -12.83 -11.65 -7.94
N THR A 2 -11.57 -11.26 -7.78
CA THR A 2 -10.78 -11.52 -6.56
C THR A 2 -11.27 -10.64 -5.41
N GLU A 3 -11.52 -11.21 -4.24
CA GLU A 3 -11.80 -10.47 -3.00
C GLU A 3 -10.50 -9.86 -2.47
N LEU A 4 -10.50 -8.55 -2.17
CA LEU A 4 -9.31 -7.79 -1.78
C LEU A 4 -9.23 -7.63 -0.27
N LEU A 5 -8.72 -8.65 0.43
CA LEU A 5 -8.65 -8.68 1.89
C LEU A 5 -7.81 -7.53 2.48
N TYR A 6 -6.77 -7.10 1.78
CA TYR A 6 -5.91 -5.98 2.20
C TYR A 6 -6.65 -4.64 2.30
N GLN A 7 -7.84 -4.50 1.69
CA GLN A 7 -8.66 -3.28 1.81
C GLN A 7 -9.45 -3.21 3.10
N THR A 8 -9.76 -4.36 3.70
CA THR A 8 -10.59 -4.46 4.90
C THR A 8 -9.77 -4.76 6.15
N ASP A 9 -8.67 -5.52 6.01
CA ASP A 9 -7.74 -5.84 7.09
C ASP A 9 -6.28 -5.73 6.63
N ALA A 10 -5.66 -4.58 6.89
CA ALA A 10 -4.26 -4.33 6.55
C ALA A 10 -3.28 -5.15 7.43
N TYR A 11 -3.74 -5.70 8.56
CA TYR A 11 -2.94 -6.49 9.50
C TYR A 11 -3.02 -8.00 9.25
N LEU A 12 -3.82 -8.44 8.29
CA LEU A 12 -3.92 -9.84 7.92
C LEU A 12 -2.57 -10.33 7.34
N ARG A 13 -1.99 -11.32 8.02
CA ARG A 13 -0.66 -11.86 7.67
C ARG A 13 -0.73 -13.15 6.87
N GLU A 14 -1.80 -13.91 7.06
CA GLU A 14 -2.02 -15.22 6.45
C GLU A 14 -3.48 -15.31 6.00
N PHE A 15 -3.73 -16.03 4.92
CA PHE A 15 -5.07 -16.28 4.41
C PHE A 15 -5.10 -17.54 3.56
N ASP A 16 -6.27 -18.17 3.50
CA ASP A 16 -6.53 -19.30 2.60
C ASP A 16 -7.26 -18.81 1.35
N ALA A 17 -6.89 -19.37 0.20
CA ALA A 17 -7.47 -19.02 -1.10
C ALA A 17 -7.46 -20.19 -2.06
N ILE A 18 -8.15 -20.03 -3.20
CA ILE A 18 -8.21 -21.01 -4.27
C ILE A 18 -7.67 -20.37 -5.55
N VAL A 19 -6.83 -21.11 -6.29
CA VAL A 19 -6.35 -20.71 -7.61
C VAL A 19 -7.51 -20.69 -8.60
N THR A 20 -7.80 -19.51 -9.16
CA THR A 20 -8.89 -19.31 -10.13
C THR A 20 -8.42 -19.27 -11.58
N SER A 21 -7.16 -18.92 -11.80
CA SER A 21 -6.54 -18.88 -13.13
C SER A 21 -5.03 -18.94 -13.01
N VAL A 22 -4.38 -19.42 -14.06
CA VAL A 22 -2.92 -19.42 -14.22
C VAL A 22 -2.54 -18.63 -15.47
N ASN A 23 -1.35 -18.05 -15.45
CA ASN A 23 -0.75 -17.32 -16.55
C ASN A 23 0.65 -17.89 -16.79
N ASP A 24 0.78 -18.73 -17.80
CA ASP A 24 2.03 -19.44 -18.13
C ASP A 24 3.12 -18.45 -18.60
N ASP A 25 2.76 -17.41 -19.34
CA ASP A 25 3.72 -16.45 -19.90
C ASP A 25 4.44 -15.65 -18.80
N GLU A 26 3.77 -15.40 -17.70
CA GLU A 26 4.31 -14.59 -16.59
C GLU A 26 4.66 -15.43 -15.35
N ASN A 27 4.49 -16.73 -15.40
CA ASN A 27 4.60 -17.63 -14.26
C ASN A 27 3.78 -17.14 -13.05
N GLY A 28 2.50 -16.86 -13.27
CA GLY A 28 1.65 -16.20 -12.29
C GLY A 28 0.31 -16.87 -12.09
N ILE A 29 -0.30 -16.63 -10.93
CA ILE A 29 -1.62 -17.14 -10.56
C ILE A 29 -2.56 -16.03 -10.11
N LEU A 30 -3.85 -16.22 -10.39
CA LEU A 30 -4.94 -15.45 -9.81
C LEU A 30 -5.67 -16.28 -8.77
N LEU A 31 -6.13 -15.62 -7.72
CA LEU A 31 -6.82 -16.23 -6.60
C LEU A 31 -8.26 -15.69 -6.48
N ASP A 32 -9.14 -16.46 -5.80
CA ASP A 32 -10.48 -16.02 -5.45
C ASP A 32 -10.44 -14.85 -4.43
N ARG A 33 -9.43 -14.81 -3.55
CA ARG A 33 -9.16 -13.74 -2.60
C ARG A 33 -7.67 -13.54 -2.36
N THR A 34 -7.26 -12.35 -1.89
CA THR A 34 -5.86 -12.08 -1.58
C THR A 34 -5.68 -10.97 -0.55
N ALA A 35 -4.72 -11.17 0.36
CA ALA A 35 -4.21 -10.13 1.26
C ALA A 35 -2.93 -9.45 0.74
N PHE A 36 -2.36 -9.94 -0.38
CA PHE A 36 -1.20 -9.30 -1.01
C PHE A 36 -1.60 -8.03 -1.76
N TYR A 37 -1.00 -6.91 -1.41
CA TYR A 37 -1.19 -5.64 -2.11
C TYR A 37 -0.39 -5.61 -3.42
N PRO A 38 -1.01 -5.28 -4.56
CA PRO A 38 -0.33 -5.31 -5.87
C PRO A 38 0.57 -4.10 -6.15
N GLY A 39 0.71 -3.21 -5.18
CA GLY A 39 1.37 -1.93 -5.39
C GLY A 39 0.45 -0.90 -6.05
N GLY A 40 0.89 0.34 -6.06
CA GLY A 40 0.19 1.48 -6.65
C GLY A 40 0.28 2.72 -5.77
N GLY A 41 -0.01 3.89 -6.34
CA GLY A 41 0.07 5.16 -5.60
C GLY A 41 1.46 5.46 -5.01
N GLY A 42 2.53 4.97 -5.63
CA GLY A 42 3.90 5.10 -5.12
C GLY A 42 4.33 4.01 -4.13
N GLN A 43 3.39 3.18 -3.64
CA GLN A 43 3.73 2.08 -2.72
C GLN A 43 4.13 0.83 -3.51
N PRO A 44 5.25 0.16 -3.16
CA PRO A 44 5.62 -1.14 -3.71
C PRO A 44 4.60 -2.24 -3.39
N ASN A 45 4.60 -3.29 -4.22
CA ASN A 45 3.82 -4.49 -3.95
C ASN A 45 4.36 -5.29 -2.76
N ASP A 46 3.49 -6.11 -2.18
CA ASP A 46 3.90 -7.13 -1.24
C ASP A 46 4.62 -8.29 -1.91
N VAL A 47 5.36 -9.01 -1.08
CA VAL A 47 5.95 -10.31 -1.38
C VAL A 47 5.69 -11.27 -0.22
N GLY A 48 5.99 -12.55 -0.40
CA GLY A 48 5.79 -13.55 0.63
C GLY A 48 5.84 -14.96 0.07
N THR A 49 5.02 -15.86 0.59
CA THR A 49 5.03 -17.29 0.26
C THR A 49 3.62 -17.81 0.13
N PHE A 50 3.40 -18.71 -0.82
CA PHE A 50 2.28 -19.63 -0.80
C PHE A 50 2.71 -20.98 -0.24
N ILE A 51 1.89 -21.58 0.58
CA ILE A 51 2.01 -22.99 0.98
C ILE A 51 1.01 -23.78 0.15
N ILE A 52 1.53 -24.67 -0.70
CA ILE A 52 0.77 -25.50 -1.63
C ILE A 52 1.17 -26.97 -1.38
N ASP A 53 0.23 -27.81 -0.97
CA ASP A 53 0.48 -29.22 -0.63
C ASP A 53 1.65 -29.40 0.37
N GLY A 54 1.79 -28.44 1.31
CA GLY A 54 2.85 -28.44 2.33
C GLY A 54 4.22 -27.96 1.83
N GLN A 55 4.34 -27.53 0.57
CA GLN A 55 5.56 -26.94 0.02
C GLN A 55 5.46 -25.42 -0.03
N GLU A 56 6.57 -24.76 0.26
CA GLU A 56 6.67 -23.30 0.16
C GLU A 56 7.02 -22.89 -1.28
N VAL A 57 6.25 -21.93 -1.81
CA VAL A 57 6.41 -21.35 -3.14
C VAL A 57 6.54 -19.84 -2.97
N THR A 58 7.65 -19.26 -3.39
CA THR A 58 7.91 -17.82 -3.23
C THR A 58 6.99 -16.98 -4.12
N VAL A 59 6.36 -15.96 -3.55
CA VAL A 59 5.67 -14.89 -4.27
C VAL A 59 6.62 -13.70 -4.41
N THR A 60 7.21 -13.54 -5.59
CA THR A 60 8.23 -12.52 -5.84
C THR A 60 7.65 -11.15 -6.17
N LYS A 61 6.43 -11.12 -6.71
CA LYS A 61 5.76 -9.90 -7.13
C LYS A 61 4.26 -10.10 -7.20
N VAL A 62 3.51 -9.05 -6.90
CA VAL A 62 2.09 -8.97 -7.25
C VAL A 62 1.90 -7.82 -8.23
N LYS A 63 1.32 -8.10 -9.40
CA LYS A 63 1.05 -7.11 -10.44
C LYS A 63 -0.38 -6.57 -10.35
N ARG A 64 -0.65 -5.48 -11.07
CA ARG A 64 -2.02 -4.97 -11.26
C ARG A 64 -2.95 -6.08 -11.72
N GLY A 65 -4.18 -6.08 -11.22
CA GLY A 65 -5.12 -7.17 -11.42
C GLY A 65 -4.91 -8.36 -10.47
N ASN A 66 -4.04 -8.20 -9.47
CA ASN A 66 -3.72 -9.19 -8.44
C ASN A 66 -3.12 -10.50 -9.01
N LEU A 67 -2.34 -10.39 -10.08
CA LEU A 67 -1.56 -11.52 -10.59
C LEU A 67 -0.33 -11.70 -9.71
N HIS A 68 -0.26 -12.86 -9.02
CA HIS A 68 0.85 -13.24 -8.15
C HIS A 68 1.90 -13.99 -8.96
N ILE A 69 3.08 -13.42 -9.13
CA ILE A 69 4.21 -14.04 -9.81
C ILE A 69 4.93 -14.93 -8.79
N ILE A 70 5.09 -16.19 -9.14
CA ILE A 70 5.66 -17.19 -8.24
C ILE A 70 6.94 -17.81 -8.80
N GLU A 71 7.76 -18.39 -7.93
CA GLU A 71 8.91 -19.23 -8.33
C GLU A 71 8.47 -20.69 -8.38
N GLY A 72 8.99 -21.44 -9.37
CA GLY A 72 8.70 -22.85 -9.53
C GLY A 72 7.50 -23.13 -10.45
N ASP A 73 6.91 -24.31 -10.28
CA ASP A 73 5.84 -24.80 -11.14
C ASP A 73 4.49 -24.16 -10.81
N LEU A 74 3.70 -23.90 -11.85
CA LEU A 74 2.35 -23.36 -11.68
C LEU A 74 1.39 -24.44 -11.15
N PRO A 75 0.63 -24.15 -10.08
CA PRO A 75 -0.42 -25.05 -9.62
C PRO A 75 -1.60 -25.09 -10.60
N VAL A 76 -2.37 -26.17 -10.56
CA VAL A 76 -3.59 -26.26 -11.37
C VAL A 76 -4.71 -25.39 -10.80
N VAL A 77 -5.62 -24.94 -11.66
CA VAL A 77 -6.83 -24.22 -11.23
C VAL A 77 -7.65 -25.12 -10.28
N GLY A 78 -8.13 -24.52 -9.18
CA GLY A 78 -8.82 -25.23 -8.11
C GLY A 78 -7.92 -25.65 -6.94
N THR A 79 -6.60 -25.51 -7.07
CA THR A 79 -5.66 -25.78 -5.97
C THR A 79 -5.90 -24.83 -4.79
N GLN A 80 -5.95 -25.39 -3.58
CA GLN A 80 -5.97 -24.62 -2.35
C GLN A 80 -4.56 -24.14 -2.02
N VAL A 81 -4.45 -22.89 -1.64
CA VAL A 81 -3.19 -22.24 -1.25
C VAL A 81 -3.37 -21.50 0.05
N LYS A 82 -2.36 -21.54 0.91
CA LYS A 82 -2.28 -20.63 2.06
C LYS A 82 -1.26 -19.55 1.74
N GLY A 83 -1.71 -18.29 1.67
CA GLY A 83 -0.83 -17.14 1.49
C GLY A 83 -0.25 -16.67 2.82
N VAL A 84 1.05 -16.43 2.85
CA VAL A 84 1.79 -15.90 4.00
C VAL A 84 2.57 -14.68 3.53
N LEU A 85 2.23 -13.51 4.05
CA LEU A 85 2.89 -12.25 3.69
C LEU A 85 4.26 -12.13 4.37
N ASP A 86 5.24 -11.53 3.68
CA ASP A 86 6.42 -10.96 4.34
C ASP A 86 5.96 -9.79 5.21
N TRP A 87 5.66 -10.12 6.47
CA TRP A 87 5.09 -9.17 7.41
C TRP A 87 6.05 -8.06 7.81
N ASP A 88 7.35 -8.37 7.93
CA ASP A 88 8.35 -7.36 8.25
C ASP A 88 8.41 -6.27 7.17
N ARG A 89 8.42 -6.68 5.91
CA ARG A 89 8.32 -5.79 4.76
C ARG A 89 7.01 -5.01 4.74
N ARG A 90 5.86 -5.69 4.85
CA ARG A 90 4.53 -5.07 4.85
C ARG A 90 4.42 -4.01 5.94
N TYR A 91 4.81 -4.31 7.16
CA TYR A 91 4.69 -3.40 8.28
C TYR A 91 5.59 -2.17 8.14
N LYS A 92 6.81 -2.34 7.62
CA LYS A 92 7.70 -1.22 7.31
C LYS A 92 7.14 -0.31 6.22
N LEU A 93 6.54 -0.87 5.18
CA LEU A 93 5.84 -0.10 4.14
C LEU A 93 4.63 0.65 4.71
N MET A 94 3.82 0.03 5.57
CA MET A 94 2.69 0.68 6.26
C MET A 94 3.17 1.87 7.10
N ARG A 95 4.28 1.73 7.83
CA ARG A 95 4.88 2.82 8.61
C ARG A 95 5.32 3.97 7.72
N THR A 96 6.00 3.69 6.61
CA THR A 96 6.40 4.71 5.64
C THR A 96 5.17 5.43 5.08
N HIS A 97 4.14 4.68 4.69
CA HIS A 97 2.91 5.24 4.14
C HIS A 97 2.23 6.19 5.13
N THR A 98 2.09 5.77 6.39
CA THR A 98 1.56 6.64 7.46
C THR A 98 2.39 7.89 7.65
N ALA A 99 3.73 7.78 7.68
CA ALA A 99 4.62 8.92 7.81
C ALA A 99 4.47 9.92 6.65
N MET A 100 4.30 9.43 5.42
CA MET A 100 4.03 10.29 4.26
C MET A 100 2.67 11.00 4.36
N HIS A 101 1.64 10.34 4.88
CA HIS A 101 0.35 10.98 5.13
C HIS A 101 0.43 12.04 6.24
N ILE A 102 1.22 11.82 7.30
CA ILE A 102 1.47 12.83 8.33
C ILE A 102 2.17 14.05 7.70
N LEU A 103 3.23 13.82 6.92
CA LEU A 103 3.94 14.88 6.19
C LEU A 103 2.98 15.67 5.28
N CYS A 104 2.19 14.97 4.47
CA CYS A 104 1.19 15.60 3.60
C CYS A 104 0.18 16.45 4.41
N GLY A 105 -0.30 15.91 5.54
CA GLY A 105 -1.26 16.59 6.41
C GLY A 105 -0.71 17.86 7.04
N VAL A 106 0.53 17.80 7.56
CA VAL A 106 1.22 18.94 8.15
C VAL A 106 1.49 20.02 7.11
N VAL A 107 2.03 19.63 5.94
CA VAL A 107 2.35 20.60 4.87
C VAL A 107 1.10 21.26 4.32
N TRP A 108 0.02 20.52 4.13
CA TRP A 108 -1.25 21.09 3.67
C TRP A 108 -1.85 22.05 4.72
N ARG A 109 -1.94 21.62 5.98
CA ARG A 109 -2.55 22.40 7.08
C ARG A 109 -1.85 23.73 7.32
N ASP A 110 -0.52 23.72 7.32
CA ASP A 110 0.28 24.86 7.80
C ASP A 110 0.85 25.73 6.67
N TYR A 111 0.91 25.21 5.44
CA TYR A 111 1.54 25.89 4.31
C TYR A 111 0.69 25.90 3.04
N GLU A 112 -0.47 25.23 3.04
CA GLU A 112 -1.39 25.11 1.89
C GLU A 112 -0.72 24.61 0.60
N ALA A 113 0.42 23.89 0.74
CA ALA A 113 1.18 23.38 -0.39
C ALA A 113 0.67 21.99 -0.82
N SER A 114 0.28 21.88 -2.09
CA SER A 114 -0.21 20.64 -2.68
C SER A 114 0.93 19.65 -2.96
N VAL A 115 0.63 18.36 -2.85
CA VAL A 115 1.54 17.29 -3.29
C VAL A 115 1.56 17.24 -4.81
N THR A 116 2.75 17.28 -5.41
CA THR A 116 2.96 17.21 -6.87
C THR A 116 3.52 15.87 -7.33
N GLY A 117 4.05 15.06 -6.43
CA GLY A 117 4.57 13.73 -6.71
C GLY A 117 5.12 13.06 -5.47
N GLY A 118 5.45 11.79 -5.61
CA GLY A 118 6.05 11.02 -4.53
C GLY A 118 6.21 9.55 -4.86
N ASN A 119 7.06 8.91 -4.11
CA ASN A 119 7.19 7.46 -4.07
C ASN A 119 7.70 7.03 -2.71
N MET A 120 7.57 5.75 -2.41
CA MET A 120 8.03 5.19 -1.15
C MET A 120 8.70 3.84 -1.34
N ASP A 121 9.51 3.49 -0.36
CA ASP A 121 10.10 2.18 -0.18
C ASP A 121 10.15 1.85 1.33
N ILE A 122 10.77 0.74 1.69
CA ILE A 122 10.91 0.31 3.08
C ILE A 122 11.64 1.38 3.90
N LEU A 123 10.92 1.96 4.89
CA LEU A 123 11.39 3.01 5.79
C LEU A 123 12.01 4.22 5.08
N SER A 124 11.64 4.45 3.83
CA SER A 124 12.11 5.57 3.02
C SER A 124 10.99 6.08 2.10
N GLY A 125 10.91 7.37 1.91
CA GLY A 125 9.94 7.98 1.01
C GLY A 125 10.38 9.35 0.53
N ARG A 126 9.87 9.74 -0.63
CA ARG A 126 10.00 11.09 -1.17
C ARG A 126 8.61 11.63 -1.45
N MET A 127 8.39 12.89 -1.11
CA MET A 127 7.18 13.61 -1.47
C MET A 127 7.57 14.99 -1.98
N ASP A 128 7.05 15.34 -3.14
CA ASP A 128 7.30 16.61 -3.80
C ASP A 128 6.12 17.53 -3.54
N PHE A 129 6.38 18.77 -3.16
CA PHE A 129 5.35 19.78 -2.85
C PHE A 129 5.52 21.02 -3.70
N GLU A 130 4.44 21.75 -3.87
CA GLU A 130 4.40 23.03 -4.57
C GLU A 130 4.84 24.18 -3.66
N PHE A 131 6.14 24.21 -3.33
CA PHE A 131 6.76 25.34 -2.64
C PHE A 131 7.49 26.27 -3.62
N GLU A 132 7.39 27.58 -3.42
CA GLU A 132 8.22 28.54 -4.18
C GLU A 132 9.70 28.35 -3.89
N ARG A 133 10.05 28.11 -2.63
CA ARG A 133 11.41 27.86 -2.15
C ARG A 133 11.43 26.98 -0.92
N MET A 134 12.27 25.93 -0.94
CA MET A 134 12.55 25.11 0.23
C MET A 134 13.86 25.60 0.87
N GLN A 135 13.76 26.23 2.03
CA GLN A 135 14.92 26.67 2.83
C GLN A 135 15.17 25.67 3.97
N LYS A 136 16.40 25.64 4.47
CA LYS A 136 16.78 24.69 5.52
C LYS A 136 15.95 24.86 6.80
N GLU A 137 15.65 26.11 7.13
CA GLU A 137 14.85 26.47 8.30
C GLU A 137 13.42 25.93 8.17
N LEU A 138 12.82 26.01 6.98
CA LEU A 138 11.49 25.45 6.71
C LEU A 138 11.47 23.91 6.84
N VAL A 139 12.53 23.25 6.41
CA VAL A 139 12.63 21.78 6.55
C VAL A 139 12.65 21.38 8.02
N GLN A 140 13.42 22.10 8.87
CA GLN A 140 13.47 21.83 10.30
C GLN A 140 12.12 22.10 10.97
N GLU A 141 11.45 23.19 10.60
CA GLU A 141 10.12 23.51 11.13
C GLU A 141 9.08 22.42 10.79
N ILE A 142 9.11 21.92 9.55
CA ILE A 142 8.23 20.82 9.12
C ILE A 142 8.54 19.53 9.91
N GLU A 143 9.82 19.20 10.09
CA GLU A 143 10.26 18.06 10.89
C GLU A 143 9.76 18.12 12.32
N ASP A 144 9.91 19.27 12.97
CA ASP A 144 9.45 19.48 14.35
C ASP A 144 7.93 19.30 14.47
N LYS A 145 7.15 19.82 13.51
CA LYS A 145 5.69 19.66 13.46
C LYS A 145 5.27 18.21 13.22
N ILE A 146 5.97 17.48 12.33
CA ILE A 146 5.73 16.04 12.10
C ILE A 146 5.97 15.27 13.40
N ASN A 147 7.06 15.56 14.11
CA ASN A 147 7.40 14.87 15.35
C ASN A 147 6.35 15.11 16.45
N ILE A 148 5.71 16.29 16.49
CA ILE A 148 4.57 16.55 17.36
C ILE A 148 3.38 15.65 17.03
N GLU A 149 3.04 15.48 15.74
CA GLU A 149 1.94 14.62 15.31
C GLU A 149 2.25 13.14 15.58
N VAL A 150 3.48 12.70 15.41
CA VAL A 150 3.92 11.34 15.76
C VAL A 150 3.81 11.10 17.26
N ALA A 151 4.25 12.04 18.08
CA ALA A 151 4.18 11.94 19.54
C ALA A 151 2.74 11.97 20.08
N ALA A 152 1.79 12.47 19.30
CA ALA A 152 0.37 12.49 19.68
C ALA A 152 -0.29 11.10 19.61
N GLU A 153 0.35 10.09 19.01
CA GLU A 153 -0.08 8.68 18.94
C GLU A 153 -1.57 8.52 18.55
N ARG A 154 -2.00 9.26 17.50
CA ARG A 154 -3.41 9.24 17.07
C ARG A 154 -3.80 7.92 16.47
N ASP A 155 -5.00 7.45 16.77
CA ASP A 155 -5.59 6.28 16.14
C ASP A 155 -5.79 6.49 14.64
N LEU A 156 -5.43 5.46 13.85
CA LEU A 156 -5.70 5.38 12.43
C LEU A 156 -6.94 4.51 12.19
N ASN A 157 -7.94 5.09 11.55
CA ASN A 157 -9.17 4.40 11.20
C ASN A 157 -9.31 4.30 9.67
N VAL A 158 -9.81 3.17 9.19
CA VAL A 158 -10.15 2.94 7.79
C VAL A 158 -11.66 2.88 7.64
N ALA A 159 -12.21 3.66 6.72
CA ALA A 159 -13.61 3.59 6.35
C ALA A 159 -13.75 3.51 4.83
N ILE A 160 -14.64 2.65 4.36
CA ILE A 160 -15.02 2.57 2.95
C ILE A 160 -16.34 3.32 2.80
N LEU A 161 -16.30 4.43 2.10
CA LEU A 161 -17.44 5.30 1.90
C LEU A 161 -17.94 5.22 0.45
N PRO A 162 -19.24 5.41 0.22
CA PRO A 162 -19.75 5.71 -1.11
C PRO A 162 -19.03 6.94 -1.70
N ARG A 163 -18.78 6.92 -3.01
CA ARG A 163 -18.04 8.00 -3.68
C ARG A 163 -18.65 9.38 -3.43
N GLU A 164 -19.97 9.47 -3.46
CA GLU A 164 -20.71 10.72 -3.25
C GLU A 164 -20.50 11.28 -1.82
N GLU A 165 -20.44 10.41 -0.82
CA GLU A 165 -20.15 10.82 0.57
C GLU A 165 -18.69 11.23 0.73
N ALA A 166 -17.76 10.48 0.13
CA ALA A 166 -16.34 10.80 0.18
C ALA A 166 -16.05 12.21 -0.37
N PHE A 167 -16.70 12.60 -1.46
CA PHE A 167 -16.54 13.95 -2.05
C PHE A 167 -17.13 15.10 -1.22
N GLN A 168 -17.93 14.83 -0.20
CA GLN A 168 -18.40 15.85 0.73
C GLN A 168 -17.37 16.17 1.84
N ILE A 169 -16.31 15.35 1.96
CA ILE A 169 -15.27 15.58 2.97
C ILE A 169 -14.36 16.71 2.47
N PRO A 170 -14.29 17.85 3.20
CA PRO A 170 -13.40 18.96 2.86
C PRO A 170 -11.94 18.47 2.80
N ASP A 171 -11.17 18.98 1.85
CA ASP A 171 -9.73 18.69 1.71
C ASP A 171 -9.36 17.21 1.60
N LEU A 172 -10.28 16.36 1.17
CA LEU A 172 -10.01 14.94 0.93
C LEU A 172 -8.90 14.74 -0.12
N ILE A 173 -8.88 15.58 -1.15
CA ILE A 173 -7.90 15.53 -2.24
C ILE A 173 -6.90 16.67 -2.06
N ARG A 174 -5.68 16.33 -1.69
CA ARG A 174 -4.56 17.27 -1.45
C ARG A 174 -3.45 17.16 -2.49
N THR A 175 -3.75 16.53 -3.60
CA THR A 175 -2.82 16.35 -4.72
C THR A 175 -3.22 17.24 -5.87
N LYS A 176 -2.24 17.80 -6.58
CA LYS A 176 -2.48 18.62 -7.78
C LYS A 176 -2.96 17.78 -8.97
N ILE A 177 -2.65 16.49 -8.98
CA ILE A 177 -3.11 15.55 -10.01
C ILE A 177 -4.49 15.05 -9.60
N ASN A 178 -5.51 15.42 -10.38
CA ASN A 178 -6.84 14.89 -10.19
C ASN A 178 -6.85 13.40 -10.57
N LEU A 179 -7.04 12.54 -9.57
CA LEU A 179 -7.13 11.08 -9.74
C LEU A 179 -8.54 10.61 -10.12
N LEU A 180 -9.39 11.50 -10.60
CA LEU A 180 -10.78 11.24 -11.02
C LEU A 180 -10.85 10.66 -12.42
#